data_c1a5e59db60f2ba0f4fd636bef3d872c
#
_entry.id   c1a5e59db60f2ba0f4fd636bef3d872c
#
_cell.length_a   1.000
_cell.length_b   1.000
_cell.length_c   1.000
_cell.angle_alpha   90.00
_cell.angle_beta   90.00
_cell.angle_gamma   90.00
#
_symmetry.space_group_name_H-M   'P 1'
#
loop_
_entity.id
_entity.type
_entity.pdbx_description
1 polymer ?
#
loop_
_entity_poly.entity_id
_entity_poly.type
_entity_poly.pdbx_seq_one_letter_code
_entity_poly.pdbx_strand_id
1 'polypeptide(L)'
;FILPAESGEDLILTCEQCGYSANSERARFNKPVLGIESENPLALVETPEVKTIQELTEYLGMPASKTLKAVFYVADHQTVLVTIRGDFEVNEVKLKNLLRVTDLRLATPEESEKAGLIPGYTSPISKEGIRLIADDSINLGNNFAVGGNKEGYHFINANYPRDFSIESIMDIAL
;
A
#
# COMPACT_ATOMS: atom_id res chain seq x y z
N PHE A 1 29.40 3.67 14.31
CA PHE A 1 30.27 2.84 13.46
C PHE A 1 29.50 1.57 13.13
N ILE A 2 29.42 1.22 11.84
CA ILE A 2 28.82 -0.01 11.36
C ILE A 2 29.98 -0.92 10.89
N LEU A 3 30.01 -2.15 11.38
CA LEU A 3 30.94 -3.16 10.93
C LEU A 3 30.17 -4.15 10.03
N PRO A 4 30.51 -4.29 8.74
CA PRO A 4 29.90 -5.30 7.90
C PRO A 4 30.24 -6.69 8.39
N ALA A 5 29.22 -7.53 8.57
CA ALA A 5 29.38 -8.95 8.97
C ALA A 5 28.27 -9.76 8.31
N GLU A 6 28.56 -11.00 7.93
CA GLU A 6 27.56 -11.91 7.31
C GLU A 6 26.46 -12.34 8.29
N SER A 7 26.67 -12.15 9.60
CA SER A 7 25.74 -12.51 10.67
C SER A 7 25.27 -11.30 11.48
N GLY A 8 25.15 -10.14 10.84
CA GLY A 8 24.66 -8.90 11.47
C GLY A 8 23.14 -8.92 11.71
N GLU A 9 22.68 -8.13 12.69
CA GLU A 9 21.25 -7.95 12.99
C GLU A 9 20.55 -7.03 11.99
N ASP A 10 21.29 -6.13 11.33
CA ASP A 10 20.76 -5.14 10.38
C ASP A 10 21.13 -5.46 8.94
N LEU A 11 20.17 -5.36 8.04
CA LEU A 11 20.40 -5.40 6.60
C LEU A 11 20.77 -4.00 6.09
N ILE A 12 21.99 -3.85 5.57
CA ILE A 12 22.46 -2.61 4.94
C ILE A 12 22.30 -2.71 3.43
N LEU A 13 21.55 -1.76 2.88
CA LEU A 13 21.39 -1.58 1.44
C LEU A 13 22.37 -0.52 0.96
N THR A 14 23.16 -0.86 -0.07
CA THR A 14 24.12 0.07 -0.68
C THR A 14 23.85 0.20 -2.17
N CYS A 15 23.77 1.44 -2.65
CA CYS A 15 23.67 1.72 -4.09
C CYS A 15 25.07 1.71 -4.71
N GLU A 16 25.31 0.82 -5.65
CA GLU A 16 26.60 0.71 -6.35
C GLU A 16 26.91 1.93 -7.23
N GLN A 17 25.89 2.67 -7.67
CA GLN A 17 26.08 3.81 -8.55
C GLN A 17 26.47 5.10 -7.81
N CYS A 18 25.84 5.38 -6.65
CA CYS A 18 26.06 6.66 -5.95
C CYS A 18 26.65 6.52 -4.55
N GLY A 19 26.87 5.29 -4.07
CA GLY A 19 27.41 5.03 -2.74
C GLY A 19 26.43 5.30 -1.59
N TYR A 20 25.17 5.62 -1.87
CA TYR A 20 24.15 5.76 -0.83
C TYR A 20 24.03 4.45 -0.05
N SER A 21 24.07 4.54 1.27
CA SER A 21 23.93 3.38 2.15
C SER A 21 22.99 3.71 3.30
N ALA A 22 22.07 2.81 3.58
CA ALA A 22 21.16 2.89 4.71
C ALA A 22 20.76 1.49 5.17
N ASN A 23 20.33 1.35 6.42
CA ASN A 23 19.65 0.13 6.83
C ASN A 23 18.26 0.02 6.15
N SER A 24 17.73 -1.20 6.07
CA SER A 24 16.43 -1.46 5.43
C SER A 24 15.27 -0.66 6.04
N GLU A 25 15.40 -0.26 7.30
CA GLU A 25 14.40 0.54 8.01
C GLU A 25 14.29 2.00 7.54
N ARG A 26 15.35 2.52 6.90
CA ARG A 26 15.45 3.92 6.47
C ARG A 26 15.80 4.08 5.00
N ALA A 27 16.16 3.00 4.33
CA ALA A 27 16.54 3.05 2.93
C ALA A 27 15.41 3.68 2.07
N ARG A 28 15.80 4.60 1.22
CA ARG A 28 14.92 5.22 0.21
C ARG A 28 15.39 4.81 -1.17
N PHE A 29 14.46 4.62 -2.07
CA PHE A 29 14.73 4.34 -3.47
C PHE A 29 13.80 5.14 -4.37
N ASN A 30 14.22 5.32 -5.62
CA ASN A 30 13.39 6.01 -6.61
C ASN A 30 12.32 5.03 -7.12
N LYS A 31 11.07 5.28 -6.75
CA LYS A 31 9.93 4.52 -7.25
C LYS A 31 9.66 4.90 -8.71
N PRO A 32 9.46 3.93 -9.61
CA PRO A 32 9.14 4.22 -11.00
C PRO A 32 7.86 5.03 -11.13
N VAL A 33 7.94 6.15 -11.86
CA VAL A 33 6.76 6.95 -12.23
C VAL A 33 6.07 6.26 -13.40
N LEU A 34 4.76 6.05 -13.28
CA LEU A 34 3.93 5.56 -14.38
C LEU A 34 3.65 6.72 -15.35
N GLY A 35 3.45 6.39 -16.61
CA GLY A 35 3.02 7.41 -17.58
C GLY A 35 1.72 8.08 -17.13
N ILE A 36 1.65 9.40 -17.26
CA ILE A 36 0.41 10.14 -16.98
C ILE A 36 -0.55 9.90 -18.15
N GLU A 37 -1.68 9.30 -17.86
CA GLU A 37 -2.78 9.09 -18.77
C GLU A 37 -3.92 10.06 -18.46
N SER A 38 -4.84 10.25 -19.40
CA SER A 38 -6.09 10.94 -19.08
C SER A 38 -6.86 10.17 -18.01
N GLU A 39 -7.37 10.87 -17.01
CA GLU A 39 -8.19 10.25 -15.99
C GLU A 39 -9.51 9.74 -16.59
N ASN A 40 -9.76 8.45 -16.43
CA ASN A 40 -11.01 7.83 -16.79
C ASN A 40 -12.03 7.90 -15.65
N PRO A 41 -13.34 7.83 -15.93
CA PRO A 41 -14.36 7.74 -14.88
C PRO A 41 -14.14 6.51 -14.00
N LEU A 42 -14.30 6.69 -12.68
CA LEU A 42 -14.31 5.58 -11.73
C LEU A 42 -15.43 4.59 -12.10
N ALA A 43 -15.12 3.33 -12.18
CA ALA A 43 -16.10 2.29 -12.50
C ALA A 43 -15.95 1.09 -11.56
N LEU A 44 -17.07 0.51 -11.14
CA LEU A 44 -17.12 -0.73 -10.36
C LEU A 44 -17.30 -1.90 -11.32
N VAL A 45 -16.41 -2.90 -11.23
CA VAL A 45 -16.43 -4.10 -12.08
C VAL A 45 -16.53 -5.36 -11.24
N GLU A 46 -17.20 -6.39 -11.76
CA GLU A 46 -17.25 -7.70 -11.13
C GLU A 46 -15.91 -8.42 -11.34
N THR A 47 -15.40 -8.99 -10.27
CA THR A 47 -14.14 -9.75 -10.21
C THR A 47 -14.34 -10.93 -9.26
N PRO A 48 -15.16 -11.92 -9.64
CA PRO A 48 -15.52 -13.02 -8.76
C PRO A 48 -14.27 -13.82 -8.36
N GLU A 49 -14.15 -14.10 -7.06
CA GLU A 49 -13.06 -14.89 -6.45
C GLU A 49 -11.65 -14.28 -6.55
N VAL A 50 -11.50 -13.07 -7.11
CA VAL A 50 -10.23 -12.35 -7.24
C VAL A 50 -9.93 -11.61 -5.94
N LYS A 51 -8.91 -12.04 -5.17
CA LYS A 51 -8.57 -11.46 -3.84
C LYS A 51 -7.15 -10.94 -3.73
N THR A 52 -6.25 -11.44 -4.58
CA THR A 52 -4.83 -11.07 -4.57
C THR A 52 -4.48 -10.12 -5.71
N ILE A 53 -3.39 -9.39 -5.56
CA ILE A 53 -2.88 -8.52 -6.64
C ILE A 53 -2.55 -9.35 -7.90
N GLN A 54 -1.99 -10.55 -7.73
CA GLN A 54 -1.69 -11.42 -8.86
C GLN A 54 -2.96 -11.80 -9.64
N GLU A 55 -3.98 -12.31 -8.95
CA GLU A 55 -5.26 -12.66 -9.58
C GLU A 55 -5.89 -11.43 -10.25
N LEU A 56 -5.84 -10.25 -9.60
CA LEU A 56 -6.40 -9.01 -10.15
C LEU A 56 -5.69 -8.59 -11.43
N THR A 57 -4.36 -8.68 -11.46
CA THR A 57 -3.57 -8.33 -12.65
C THR A 57 -3.83 -9.28 -13.82
N GLU A 58 -3.96 -10.59 -13.53
CA GLU A 58 -4.30 -11.59 -14.52
C GLU A 58 -5.74 -11.39 -15.05
N TYR A 59 -6.71 -11.14 -14.17
CA TYR A 59 -8.12 -10.96 -14.54
C TYR A 59 -8.35 -9.70 -15.36
N LEU A 60 -7.74 -8.59 -14.99
CA LEU A 60 -7.91 -7.29 -15.67
C LEU A 60 -6.90 -7.05 -16.81
N GLY A 61 -5.88 -7.90 -16.97
CA GLY A 61 -4.86 -7.74 -18.00
C GLY A 61 -3.97 -6.51 -17.80
N MET A 62 -3.70 -6.11 -16.53
CA MET A 62 -2.91 -4.93 -16.20
C MET A 62 -1.72 -5.28 -15.29
N PRO A 63 -0.63 -4.47 -15.28
CA PRO A 63 0.49 -4.72 -14.40
C PRO A 63 0.16 -4.37 -12.94
N ALA A 64 0.85 -5.02 -11.98
CA ALA A 64 0.69 -4.76 -10.54
C ALA A 64 0.92 -3.28 -10.17
N SER A 65 1.76 -2.57 -10.91
CA SER A 65 1.98 -1.12 -10.74
C SER A 65 0.74 -0.27 -11.01
N LYS A 66 -0.26 -0.79 -11.72
CA LYS A 66 -1.57 -0.14 -11.96
C LYS A 66 -2.63 -0.54 -10.93
N THR A 67 -2.26 -1.22 -9.86
CA THR A 67 -3.16 -1.57 -8.77
C THR A 67 -2.75 -0.88 -7.48
N LEU A 68 -3.69 -0.67 -6.56
CA LEU A 68 -3.41 -0.30 -5.17
C LEU A 68 -3.95 -1.38 -4.26
N LYS A 69 -3.15 -1.81 -3.30
CA LYS A 69 -3.56 -2.75 -2.26
C LYS A 69 -3.78 -2.05 -0.94
N ALA A 70 -4.76 -2.54 -0.19
CA ALA A 70 -5.05 -2.11 1.16
C ALA A 70 -4.54 -3.15 2.16
N VAL A 71 -3.68 -2.73 3.08
CA VAL A 71 -3.14 -3.56 4.14
C VAL A 71 -3.64 -3.04 5.49
N PHE A 72 -4.09 -3.95 6.35
CA PHE A 72 -4.73 -3.58 7.60
C PHE A 72 -3.78 -3.80 8.77
N TYR A 73 -3.52 -2.73 9.50
CA TYR A 73 -2.69 -2.75 10.70
C TYR A 73 -3.48 -2.32 11.92
N VAL A 74 -3.03 -2.79 13.07
CA VAL A 74 -3.38 -2.23 14.37
C VAL A 74 -2.15 -1.50 14.89
N ALA A 75 -2.29 -0.20 15.12
CA ALA A 75 -1.27 0.70 15.62
C ALA A 75 -1.74 1.26 16.97
N ASP A 76 -1.09 0.89 18.08
CA ASP A 76 -1.46 1.30 19.44
C ASP A 76 -2.99 1.21 19.68
N HIS A 77 -3.60 0.06 19.37
CA HIS A 77 -5.04 -0.25 19.52
C HIS A 77 -5.99 0.39 18.50
N GLN A 78 -5.49 1.16 17.53
CA GLN A 78 -6.30 1.72 16.44
C GLN A 78 -6.08 0.95 15.16
N THR A 79 -7.16 0.61 14.47
CA THR A 79 -7.08 0.03 13.12
C THR A 79 -6.69 1.13 12.11
N VAL A 80 -5.68 0.84 11.31
CA VAL A 80 -5.16 1.71 10.27
C VAL A 80 -5.22 0.98 8.94
N LEU A 81 -5.78 1.62 7.93
CA LEU A 81 -5.75 1.13 6.55
C LEU A 81 -4.60 1.80 5.83
N VAL A 82 -3.67 1.00 5.35
CA VAL A 82 -2.50 1.45 4.59
C VAL A 82 -2.70 1.12 3.12
N THR A 83 -2.65 2.13 2.27
CA THR A 83 -2.77 1.97 0.81
C THR A 83 -1.41 2.13 0.17
N ILE A 84 -1.02 1.17 -0.65
CA ILE A 84 0.27 1.15 -1.35
C ILE A 84 0.08 0.58 -2.76
N ARG A 85 0.92 0.98 -3.71
CA ARG A 85 0.92 0.43 -5.06
C ARG A 85 1.19 -1.07 -5.04
N GLY A 86 0.47 -1.84 -5.86
CA GLY A 86 0.44 -3.30 -5.78
C GLY A 86 1.76 -4.01 -6.05
N ASP A 87 2.71 -3.34 -6.71
CA ASP A 87 4.07 -3.85 -6.96
C ASP A 87 5.06 -3.62 -5.80
N PHE A 88 4.63 -2.95 -4.72
CA PHE A 88 5.44 -2.72 -3.51
C PHE A 88 4.88 -3.44 -2.30
N GLU A 89 5.73 -3.68 -1.31
CA GLU A 89 5.37 -4.17 0.01
C GLU A 89 5.55 -3.06 1.07
N VAL A 90 4.76 -3.12 2.14
CA VAL A 90 4.88 -2.18 3.25
C VAL A 90 6.08 -2.55 4.10
N ASN A 91 6.97 -1.60 4.34
CA ASN A 91 8.01 -1.70 5.36
C ASN A 91 7.41 -1.33 6.73
N GLU A 92 7.09 -2.34 7.52
CA GLU A 92 6.44 -2.17 8.83
C GLU A 92 7.27 -1.34 9.81
N VAL A 93 8.61 -1.43 9.72
CA VAL A 93 9.50 -0.65 10.60
C VAL A 93 9.46 0.83 10.22
N LYS A 94 9.50 1.15 8.91
CA LYS A 94 9.28 2.54 8.46
C LYS A 94 7.91 3.05 8.90
N LEU A 95 6.86 2.27 8.67
CA LEU A 95 5.49 2.65 9.03
C LEU A 95 5.38 2.90 10.54
N LYS A 96 5.85 1.99 11.38
CA LYS A 96 5.87 2.13 12.84
C LYS A 96 6.56 3.41 13.30
N ASN A 97 7.77 3.66 12.76
CA ASN A 97 8.57 4.82 13.10
C ASN A 97 7.90 6.15 12.67
N LEU A 98 7.32 6.19 11.47
CA LEU A 98 6.63 7.38 10.94
C LEU A 98 5.33 7.67 11.67
N LEU A 99 4.57 6.64 12.05
CA LEU A 99 3.37 6.77 12.87
C LEU A 99 3.69 7.11 14.34
N ARG A 100 4.94 6.90 14.79
CA ARG A 100 5.41 7.10 16.17
C ARG A 100 4.61 6.26 17.17
N VAL A 101 4.30 5.01 16.79
CA VAL A 101 3.55 4.08 17.64
C VAL A 101 4.49 3.08 18.31
N THR A 102 4.06 2.58 19.46
CA THR A 102 4.84 1.59 20.23
C THR A 102 4.62 0.18 19.70
N ASP A 103 3.38 -0.11 19.31
CA ASP A 103 2.99 -1.41 18.76
C ASP A 103 2.42 -1.25 17.36
N LEU A 104 2.87 -2.10 16.43
CA LEU A 104 2.34 -2.18 15.07
C LEU A 104 2.32 -3.65 14.66
N ARG A 105 1.18 -4.13 14.26
CA ARG A 105 0.99 -5.49 13.74
C ARG A 105 -0.13 -5.54 12.71
N LEU A 106 -0.14 -6.59 11.91
CA LEU A 106 -1.28 -6.84 11.02
C LEU A 106 -2.56 -7.03 11.85
N ALA A 107 -3.66 -6.52 11.34
CA ALA A 107 -4.98 -6.74 11.95
C ALA A 107 -5.40 -8.20 11.78
N THR A 108 -6.06 -8.75 12.80
CA THR A 108 -6.67 -10.08 12.70
C THR A 108 -7.92 -10.03 11.80
N PRO A 109 -8.40 -11.18 11.31
CA PRO A 109 -9.65 -11.24 10.56
C PRO A 109 -10.84 -10.62 11.31
N GLU A 110 -10.94 -10.89 12.63
CA GLU A 110 -12.02 -10.37 13.47
C GLU A 110 -11.92 -8.83 13.67
N GLU A 111 -10.71 -8.30 13.75
CA GLU A 111 -10.48 -6.85 13.84
C GLU A 111 -10.82 -6.18 12.51
N SER A 112 -10.46 -6.80 11.40
CA SER A 112 -10.80 -6.32 10.05
C SER A 112 -12.31 -6.31 9.84
N GLU A 113 -13.01 -7.37 10.20
CA GLU A 113 -14.46 -7.47 10.10
C GLU A 113 -15.17 -6.40 10.95
N LYS A 114 -14.74 -6.21 12.21
CA LYS A 114 -15.28 -5.16 13.10
C LYS A 114 -15.10 -3.75 12.55
N ALA A 115 -14.00 -3.53 11.80
CA ALA A 115 -13.73 -2.26 11.13
C ALA A 115 -14.45 -2.11 9.78
N GLY A 116 -15.25 -3.11 9.38
CA GLY A 116 -15.94 -3.12 8.09
C GLY A 116 -15.00 -3.24 6.88
N LEU A 117 -13.87 -3.91 7.08
CA LEU A 117 -12.87 -4.17 6.06
C LEU A 117 -13.04 -5.57 5.49
N ILE A 118 -12.98 -5.71 4.20
CA ILE A 118 -13.15 -6.99 3.49
C ILE A 118 -11.80 -7.34 2.86
N PRO A 119 -11.06 -8.32 3.40
CA PRO A 119 -9.78 -8.73 2.86
C PRO A 119 -9.86 -9.06 1.36
N GLY A 120 -8.93 -8.51 0.58
CA GLY A 120 -8.91 -8.63 -0.88
C GLY A 120 -9.80 -7.64 -1.62
N TYR A 121 -10.78 -7.02 -0.95
CA TYR A 121 -11.75 -6.14 -1.62
C TYR A 121 -11.87 -4.74 -1.01
N THR A 122 -11.10 -4.41 0.00
CA THR A 122 -11.14 -3.07 0.60
C THR A 122 -10.26 -2.07 -0.15
N SER A 123 -10.73 -0.84 -0.21
CA SER A 123 -9.99 0.34 -0.68
C SER A 123 -10.27 1.55 0.20
N PRO A 124 -9.51 2.64 0.10
CA PRO A 124 -9.76 3.89 0.83
C PRO A 124 -11.00 4.64 0.34
N ILE A 125 -11.60 4.26 -0.79
CA ILE A 125 -12.78 4.93 -1.36
C ILE A 125 -13.95 4.80 -0.39
N SER A 126 -14.58 5.94 -0.05
CA SER A 126 -15.74 6.01 0.84
C SER A 126 -15.54 5.35 2.21
N LYS A 127 -14.32 5.32 2.73
CA LYS A 127 -14.04 4.85 4.08
C LYS A 127 -14.04 6.02 5.06
N GLU A 128 -14.84 5.87 6.10
CA GLU A 128 -14.96 6.83 7.21
C GLU A 128 -14.69 6.11 8.54
N GLY A 129 -14.25 6.88 9.54
CA GLY A 129 -14.04 6.36 10.90
C GLY A 129 -12.82 5.45 11.07
N ILE A 130 -12.00 5.29 10.03
CA ILE A 130 -10.73 4.58 10.08
C ILE A 130 -9.60 5.51 9.61
N ARG A 131 -8.44 5.38 10.21
CA ARG A 131 -7.26 6.14 9.83
C ARG A 131 -6.69 5.64 8.50
N LEU A 132 -6.59 6.54 7.52
CA LEU A 132 -6.15 6.22 6.15
C LEU A 132 -4.75 6.77 5.92
N ILE A 133 -3.80 5.88 5.70
CA ILE A 133 -2.40 6.19 5.40
C ILE A 133 -2.09 5.68 3.98
N ALA A 134 -1.22 6.36 3.27
CA ALA A 134 -0.75 5.84 1.99
C ALA A 134 0.77 5.97 1.81
N ASP A 135 1.30 5.07 1.01
CA ASP A 135 2.64 5.22 0.44
C ASP A 135 2.63 6.31 -0.63
N ASP A 136 3.73 7.03 -0.77
CA ASP A 136 3.85 8.10 -1.76
C ASP A 136 3.78 7.61 -3.23
N SER A 137 3.89 6.31 -3.45
CA SER A 137 3.71 5.68 -4.76
C SER A 137 2.32 5.89 -5.37
N ILE A 138 1.29 6.20 -4.57
CA ILE A 138 -0.04 6.51 -5.09
C ILE A 138 -0.07 7.79 -5.95
N ASN A 139 0.93 8.69 -5.77
CA ASN A 139 1.07 9.92 -6.55
C ASN A 139 1.83 9.69 -7.88
N LEU A 140 2.38 8.51 -8.09
CA LEU A 140 3.25 8.20 -9.22
C LEU A 140 2.54 7.55 -10.40
N GLY A 141 1.22 7.64 -10.44
CA GLY A 141 0.38 7.12 -11.53
C GLY A 141 -1.07 7.53 -11.36
N ASN A 142 -1.90 7.03 -12.24
CA ASN A 142 -3.35 7.26 -12.25
C ASN A 142 -4.10 6.04 -12.81
N ASN A 143 -5.44 6.07 -12.76
CA ASN A 143 -6.33 5.02 -13.24
C ASN A 143 -6.02 3.65 -12.61
N PHE A 144 -5.87 3.61 -11.29
CA PHE A 144 -5.56 2.39 -10.56
C PHE A 144 -6.78 1.47 -10.41
N ALA A 145 -6.52 0.16 -10.35
CA ALA A 145 -7.50 -0.80 -9.86
C ALA A 145 -7.33 -0.96 -8.33
N VAL A 146 -8.45 -0.93 -7.61
CA VAL A 146 -8.48 -1.02 -6.13
C VAL A 146 -9.69 -1.86 -5.68
N GLY A 147 -9.70 -2.35 -4.45
CA GLY A 147 -10.85 -3.08 -3.90
C GLY A 147 -12.16 -2.29 -4.03
N GLY A 148 -13.26 -2.99 -4.33
CA GLY A 148 -14.59 -2.40 -4.54
C GLY A 148 -15.38 -2.16 -3.25
N ASN A 149 -14.80 -2.42 -2.07
CA ASN A 149 -15.47 -2.42 -0.76
C ASN A 149 -16.69 -3.36 -0.70
N LYS A 150 -16.73 -4.33 -1.59
CA LYS A 150 -17.76 -5.35 -1.72
C LYS A 150 -17.10 -6.63 -2.23
N GLU A 151 -17.43 -7.75 -1.65
CA GLU A 151 -16.90 -9.05 -2.08
C GLU A 151 -17.23 -9.32 -3.56
N GLY A 152 -16.23 -9.77 -4.31
CA GLY A 152 -16.33 -10.04 -5.74
C GLY A 152 -16.33 -8.81 -6.64
N TYR A 153 -15.92 -7.62 -6.13
CA TYR A 153 -15.89 -6.40 -6.91
C TYR A 153 -14.60 -5.60 -6.70
N HIS A 154 -14.14 -4.95 -7.77
CA HIS A 154 -13.08 -3.95 -7.72
C HIS A 154 -13.51 -2.67 -8.44
N PHE A 155 -12.98 -1.53 -7.99
CA PHE A 155 -13.00 -0.30 -8.78
C PHE A 155 -11.83 -0.28 -9.74
N ILE A 156 -12.08 0.20 -10.94
CA ILE A 156 -11.05 0.57 -11.92
C ILE A 156 -11.07 2.08 -12.13
N ASN A 157 -9.94 2.63 -12.59
CA ASN A 157 -9.74 4.05 -12.82
C ASN A 157 -9.86 4.91 -11.54
N ALA A 158 -9.46 4.33 -10.40
CA ALA A 158 -9.35 5.09 -9.17
C ALA A 158 -8.18 6.07 -9.22
N ASN A 159 -8.43 7.32 -8.82
CA ASN A 159 -7.45 8.40 -8.86
C ASN A 159 -7.41 9.15 -7.53
N TYR A 160 -6.20 9.38 -7.01
CA TYR A 160 -5.98 10.27 -5.89
C TYR A 160 -5.66 11.68 -6.41
N PRO A 161 -6.22 12.76 -5.83
CA PRO A 161 -7.17 12.81 -4.70
C PRO A 161 -8.67 12.82 -5.13
N ARG A 162 -8.99 12.57 -6.40
CA ARG A 162 -10.36 12.70 -6.93
C ARG A 162 -11.36 11.77 -6.23
N ASP A 163 -11.00 10.50 -6.02
CA ASP A 163 -11.94 9.45 -5.61
C ASP A 163 -11.83 9.08 -4.13
N PHE A 164 -10.73 9.43 -3.48
CA PHE A 164 -10.50 9.16 -2.06
C PHE A 164 -9.55 10.18 -1.41
N SER A 165 -9.65 10.32 -0.11
CA SER A 165 -8.78 11.16 0.70
C SER A 165 -7.85 10.29 1.55
N ILE A 166 -6.67 10.81 1.88
CA ILE A 166 -5.67 10.17 2.72
C ILE A 166 -5.25 11.14 3.82
N GLU A 167 -5.18 10.67 5.07
CA GLU A 167 -4.75 11.48 6.22
C GLU A 167 -3.28 11.85 6.12
N SER A 168 -2.43 10.88 5.75
CA SER A 168 -0.99 11.07 5.63
C SER A 168 -0.39 10.22 4.51
N ILE A 169 0.47 10.85 3.70
CA ILE A 169 1.24 10.16 2.65
C ILE A 169 2.70 10.09 3.12
N MET A 170 3.29 8.91 3.05
CA MET A 170 4.61 8.60 3.62
C MET A 170 5.41 7.71 2.67
N ASP A 171 6.75 7.74 2.72
CA ASP A 171 7.61 6.75 2.06
C ASP A 171 7.72 5.52 2.96
N ILE A 172 6.87 4.52 2.71
CA ILE A 172 6.77 3.27 3.51
C ILE A 172 6.96 2.01 2.68
N ALA A 173 7.36 2.12 1.43
CA ALA A 173 7.68 0.97 0.61
C ALA A 173 9.00 0.29 1.04
N LEU A 174 9.03 -1.05 0.86
CA LEU A 174 10.20 -1.91 1.06
C LEU A 174 10.93 -2.09 -0.27
#